data_927baac5c1dc83fbaa6380d1b0697296
#
_entry.id   927baac5c1dc83fbaa6380d1b0697296
#
_cell.length_a   1.000
_cell.length_b   1.000
_cell.length_c   1.000
_cell.angle_alpha   90.00
_cell.angle_beta   90.00
_cell.angle_gamma   90.00
#
_symmetry.space_group_name_H-M   'P 1'
#
loop_
_entity.id
_entity.type
_entity.pdbx_description
1 polymer ?
#
loop_
_entity_poly.entity_id
_entity_poly.type
_entity_poly.pdbx_seq_one_letter_code
_entity_poly.pdbx_strand_id
1 'polypeptide(L)'
;MKKLAFLIVAILSMACSQLSAQNVAVKTNFLYWATTTPNIGAEVSIDRNHTAQMFFGLNPWKQSGGDHSTLRHWSFTPEYRYWFCQSFNGWFVGAHLMGGEFNVSGVDFPFGLLSTQKNHRYEGWFVGGGVSGGYQWPLSRHWNLETSLGLGYDFIKYDKYKCGTCGRRLKSSHTNYFGPTKAALSLIYVL
;
A
#
# COMPACT_ATOMS: atom_id res chain seq x y z
N MET A 1 -12.37 5.83 -25.99
CA MET A 1 -11.68 6.15 -24.75
C MET A 1 -12.35 7.28 -23.96
N LYS A 2 -12.62 8.46 -24.54
CA LYS A 2 -13.27 9.59 -23.83
C LYS A 2 -14.67 9.27 -23.30
N LYS A 3 -15.49 8.50 -24.03
CA LYS A 3 -16.85 8.09 -23.61
C LYS A 3 -16.82 7.11 -22.42
N LEU A 4 -15.83 6.20 -22.37
CA LEU A 4 -15.64 5.27 -21.27
C LEU A 4 -15.19 5.99 -19.99
N ALA A 5 -14.28 6.96 -20.11
CA ALA A 5 -13.84 7.79 -18.99
C ALA A 5 -15.00 8.64 -18.43
N PHE A 6 -15.86 9.18 -19.29
CA PHE A 6 -17.04 9.94 -18.87
C PHE A 6 -18.07 9.06 -18.15
N LEU A 7 -18.25 7.82 -18.62
CA LEU A 7 -19.15 6.84 -17.99
C LEU A 7 -18.62 6.43 -16.60
N ILE A 8 -17.32 6.22 -16.46
CA ILE A 8 -16.69 5.89 -15.18
C ILE A 8 -16.83 7.07 -14.20
N VAL A 9 -16.60 8.31 -14.64
CA VAL A 9 -16.77 9.50 -13.80
C VAL A 9 -18.24 9.68 -13.40
N ALA A 10 -19.20 9.45 -14.31
CA ALA A 10 -20.63 9.52 -14.01
C ALA A 10 -21.08 8.44 -13.01
N ILE A 11 -20.56 7.23 -13.12
CA ILE A 11 -20.85 6.14 -12.16
C ILE A 11 -20.24 6.47 -10.79
N LEU A 12 -19.00 6.97 -10.75
CA LEU A 12 -18.39 7.43 -9.50
C LEU A 12 -19.16 8.58 -8.84
N SER A 13 -19.62 9.54 -9.62
CA SER A 13 -20.41 10.68 -9.07
C SER A 13 -21.79 10.27 -8.54
N MET A 14 -22.43 9.27 -9.17
CA MET A 14 -23.67 8.71 -8.66
C MET A 14 -23.48 7.89 -7.38
N ALA A 15 -22.36 7.19 -7.24
CA ALA A 15 -22.04 6.46 -6.02
C ALA A 15 -21.77 7.39 -4.83
N CYS A 16 -21.24 8.59 -5.05
CA CYS A 16 -20.97 9.57 -4.00
C CYS A 16 -22.23 10.23 -3.40
N SER A 17 -23.35 10.21 -4.08
CA SER A 17 -24.58 10.91 -3.62
C SER A 17 -25.39 10.19 -2.54
N GLN A 18 -25.04 8.93 -2.23
CA GLN A 18 -25.75 8.10 -1.23
C GLN A 18 -24.95 7.92 0.08
N LEU A 19 -23.72 8.39 0.15
CA LEU A 19 -22.87 8.25 1.33
C LEU A 19 -23.17 9.40 2.32
N SER A 20 -23.76 9.05 3.45
CA SER A 20 -23.79 9.94 4.62
C SER A 20 -22.33 10.26 5.00
N ALA A 21 -22.01 11.53 5.26
CA ALA A 21 -20.65 12.02 5.48
C ALA A 21 -19.85 11.24 6.57
N GLN A 22 -20.55 10.66 7.54
CA GLN A 22 -19.93 9.88 8.64
C GLN A 22 -19.47 8.45 8.25
N ASN A 23 -19.60 8.07 6.98
CA ASN A 23 -19.28 6.73 6.51
C ASN A 23 -18.00 6.68 5.67
N VAL A 24 -17.28 7.78 5.56
CA VAL A 24 -16.06 7.90 4.76
C VAL A 24 -14.91 8.41 5.61
N ALA A 25 -13.77 7.80 5.47
CA ALA A 25 -12.54 8.23 6.13
C ALA A 25 -11.39 8.33 5.14
N VAL A 26 -10.55 9.33 5.32
CA VAL A 26 -9.28 9.48 4.59
C VAL A 26 -8.14 9.23 5.56
N LYS A 27 -7.09 8.53 5.10
CA LYS A 27 -5.97 8.16 5.97
C LYS A 27 -4.62 8.32 5.28
N THR A 28 -3.61 8.48 6.12
CA THR A 28 -2.20 8.45 5.71
C THR A 28 -1.39 7.60 6.67
N ASN A 29 -0.41 6.86 6.17
CA ASN A 29 0.44 5.97 6.95
C ASN A 29 1.82 6.61 7.20
N PHE A 30 2.16 6.82 8.45
CA PHE A 30 3.45 7.42 8.85
C PHE A 30 4.65 6.55 8.53
N LEU A 31 4.52 5.21 8.51
CA LEU A 31 5.63 4.33 8.14
C LEU A 31 6.05 4.51 6.68
N TYR A 32 5.12 4.85 5.80
CA TYR A 32 5.41 5.21 4.41
C TYR A 32 6.13 6.56 4.32
N TRP A 33 5.76 7.52 5.16
CA TRP A 33 6.47 8.81 5.23
C TRP A 33 7.91 8.66 5.73
N ALA A 34 8.17 7.71 6.65
CA ALA A 34 9.53 7.41 7.10
C ALA A 34 10.44 6.92 5.95
N THR A 35 9.86 6.33 4.91
CA THR A 35 10.58 5.95 3.67
C THR A 35 10.42 6.97 2.54
N THR A 36 10.02 8.21 2.87
CA THR A 36 9.76 9.29 1.90
C THR A 36 8.75 8.92 0.80
N THR A 37 7.78 8.08 1.14
CA THR A 37 6.74 7.61 0.23
C THR A 37 5.42 8.32 0.52
N PRO A 38 5.04 9.36 -0.24
CA PRO A 38 3.69 9.92 -0.21
C PRO A 38 2.64 8.83 -0.38
N ASN A 39 1.60 8.91 0.44
CA ASN A 39 0.57 7.89 0.46
C ASN A 39 -0.78 8.45 0.90
N ILE A 40 -1.83 7.83 0.42
CA ILE A 40 -3.20 8.17 0.76
C ILE A 40 -4.07 6.92 0.76
N GLY A 41 -4.99 6.84 1.69
CA GLY A 41 -6.02 5.82 1.74
C GLY A 41 -7.40 6.45 1.88
N ALA A 42 -8.38 5.77 1.35
CA ALA A 42 -9.79 6.06 1.55
C ALA A 42 -10.49 4.78 2.05
N GLU A 43 -11.34 4.94 3.04
CA GLU A 43 -12.12 3.85 3.62
C GLU A 43 -13.57 4.26 3.73
N VAL A 44 -14.46 3.37 3.35
CA VAL A 44 -15.91 3.58 3.38
C VAL A 44 -16.57 2.50 4.22
N SER A 45 -17.45 2.92 5.13
CA SER A 45 -18.30 2.02 5.88
C SER A 45 -19.42 1.49 4.96
N ILE A 46 -19.50 0.18 4.83
CA ILE A 46 -20.56 -0.52 4.08
C ILE A 46 -21.76 -0.71 4.98
N ASP A 47 -21.50 -1.10 6.21
CA ASP A 47 -22.48 -1.24 7.28
C ASP A 47 -21.80 -1.00 8.66
N ARG A 48 -22.52 -1.30 9.73
CA ARG A 48 -22.04 -1.06 11.09
C ARG A 48 -20.71 -1.74 11.42
N ASN A 49 -20.45 -2.90 10.84
CA ASN A 49 -19.30 -3.74 11.18
C ASN A 49 -18.34 -3.99 10.01
N HIS A 50 -18.67 -3.52 8.80
CA HIS A 50 -17.87 -3.78 7.62
C HIS A 50 -17.44 -2.50 6.91
N THR A 51 -16.17 -2.45 6.53
CA THR A 51 -15.62 -1.36 5.72
C THR A 51 -14.83 -1.91 4.53
N ALA A 52 -14.77 -1.12 3.47
CA ALA A 52 -13.86 -1.33 2.35
C ALA A 52 -12.86 -0.19 2.29
N GLN A 53 -11.59 -0.52 2.12
CA GLN A 53 -10.50 0.43 2.04
C GLN A 53 -9.75 0.28 0.73
N MET A 54 -9.28 1.38 0.20
CA MET A 54 -8.28 1.44 -0.87
C MET A 54 -7.11 2.29 -0.39
N PHE A 55 -5.90 1.78 -0.52
CA PHE A 55 -4.69 2.46 -0.12
C PHE A 55 -3.71 2.54 -1.28
N PHE A 56 -3.12 3.70 -1.51
CA PHE A 56 -2.16 3.95 -2.56
C PHE A 56 -0.90 4.62 -2.01
N GLY A 57 0.25 4.11 -2.38
CA GLY A 57 1.57 4.67 -2.08
C GLY A 57 2.37 4.85 -3.34
N LEU A 58 3.09 5.97 -3.44
CA LEU A 58 3.94 6.29 -4.58
C LEU A 58 5.25 6.88 -4.10
N ASN A 59 6.38 6.27 -4.50
CA ASN A 59 7.70 6.84 -4.31
C ASN A 59 8.33 7.12 -5.68
N PRO A 60 8.26 8.37 -6.17
CA PRO A 60 8.83 8.73 -7.47
C PRO A 60 10.31 9.11 -7.38
N TRP A 61 10.89 9.23 -6.19
CA TRP A 61 12.18 9.86 -5.97
C TRP A 61 13.34 8.95 -6.37
N LYS A 62 14.37 9.56 -6.95
CA LYS A 62 15.70 9.00 -7.01
C LYS A 62 16.44 9.46 -5.77
N GLN A 63 16.76 8.59 -4.86
CA GLN A 63 17.48 8.96 -3.64
C GLN A 63 18.91 9.31 -4.04
N SER A 64 19.25 10.58 -3.93
CA SER A 64 20.59 11.13 -4.27
C SER A 64 21.51 11.03 -3.04
N GLY A 65 21.71 9.82 -2.56
CA GLY A 65 22.77 9.52 -1.59
C GLY A 65 23.88 8.77 -2.33
N GLY A 66 25.11 9.30 -2.30
CA GLY A 66 26.25 8.82 -3.07
C GLY A 66 26.31 7.30 -3.21
N ASP A 67 26.38 6.84 -4.42
CA ASP A 67 26.41 5.46 -4.88
C ASP A 67 25.06 4.89 -5.35
N HIS A 68 24.39 5.61 -6.29
CA HIS A 68 23.31 5.10 -7.14
C HIS A 68 22.11 4.40 -6.46
N SER A 69 21.74 4.80 -5.24
CA SER A 69 20.56 4.25 -4.60
C SER A 69 19.27 4.81 -5.21
N THR A 70 18.39 3.92 -5.64
CA THR A 70 17.07 4.27 -6.18
C THR A 70 16.03 3.44 -5.46
N LEU A 71 14.99 4.09 -4.94
CA LEU A 71 13.83 3.43 -4.33
C LEU A 71 12.55 3.98 -4.97
N ARG A 72 12.30 3.57 -6.20
CA ARG A 72 11.07 3.97 -6.89
C ARG A 72 10.07 2.81 -6.85
N HIS A 73 8.89 3.09 -6.35
CA HIS A 73 7.82 2.10 -6.34
C HIS A 73 6.45 2.78 -6.28
N TRP A 74 5.46 2.06 -6.71
CA TRP A 74 4.08 2.34 -6.38
C TRP A 74 3.41 1.07 -5.88
N SER A 75 2.41 1.24 -5.03
CA SER A 75 1.63 0.13 -4.50
C SER A 75 0.17 0.52 -4.36
N PHE A 76 -0.69 -0.44 -4.63
CA PHE A 76 -2.13 -0.33 -4.44
C PHE A 76 -2.61 -1.51 -3.62
N THR A 77 -3.37 -1.22 -2.55
CA THR A 77 -3.81 -2.21 -1.58
C THR A 77 -5.30 -2.01 -1.27
N PRO A 78 -6.20 -2.70 -1.98
CA PRO A 78 -7.59 -2.82 -1.56
C PRO A 78 -7.69 -3.79 -0.38
N GLU A 79 -8.57 -3.49 0.57
CA GLU A 79 -8.79 -4.28 1.78
C GLU A 79 -10.24 -4.23 2.20
N TYR A 80 -10.77 -5.39 2.59
CA TYR A 80 -12.07 -5.54 3.22
C TYR A 80 -11.88 -5.85 4.69
N ARG A 81 -12.62 -5.17 5.58
CA ARG A 81 -12.44 -5.22 7.04
C ARG A 81 -13.73 -5.56 7.74
N TYR A 82 -13.59 -6.36 8.77
CA TYR A 82 -14.63 -6.66 9.75
C TYR A 82 -14.25 -6.06 11.11
N TRP A 83 -15.14 -5.28 11.70
CA TRP A 83 -14.98 -4.61 12.98
C TRP A 83 -15.76 -5.34 14.05
N PHE A 84 -15.14 -5.63 15.18
CA PHE A 84 -15.78 -6.37 16.27
C PHE A 84 -16.84 -5.56 17.02
N CYS A 85 -16.74 -4.23 17.02
CA CYS A 85 -17.71 -3.33 17.68
C CYS A 85 -18.52 -2.52 16.66
N GLN A 86 -17.85 -1.57 16.03
CA GLN A 86 -18.44 -0.74 14.97
C GLN A 86 -17.34 -0.19 14.06
N SER A 87 -17.70 0.20 12.87
CA SER A 87 -16.79 0.78 11.90
C SER A 87 -16.03 1.98 12.49
N PHE A 88 -14.73 2.06 12.21
CA PHE A 88 -13.81 3.11 12.65
C PHE A 88 -13.54 3.15 14.17
N ASN A 89 -13.85 2.10 14.91
CA ASN A 89 -13.60 2.04 16.34
C ASN A 89 -13.24 0.65 16.85
N GLY A 90 -12.09 0.52 17.52
CA GLY A 90 -11.65 -0.68 18.19
C GLY A 90 -10.93 -1.69 17.28
N TRP A 91 -11.07 -2.96 17.61
CA TRP A 91 -10.40 -4.06 16.90
C TRP A 91 -11.06 -4.36 15.58
N PHE A 92 -10.25 -4.67 14.59
CA PHE A 92 -10.69 -5.18 13.30
C PHE A 92 -9.78 -6.28 12.78
N VAL A 93 -10.32 -7.09 11.90
CA VAL A 93 -9.59 -8.02 11.03
C VAL A 93 -9.94 -7.71 9.59
N GLY A 94 -9.02 -7.98 8.68
CA GLY A 94 -9.24 -7.68 7.26
C GLY A 94 -8.60 -8.71 6.34
N ALA A 95 -9.08 -8.73 5.12
CA ALA A 95 -8.44 -9.42 4.01
C ALA A 95 -8.03 -8.38 2.97
N HIS A 96 -6.77 -8.40 2.57
CA HIS A 96 -6.23 -7.45 1.60
C HIS A 96 -5.63 -8.15 0.40
N LEU A 97 -5.72 -7.49 -0.73
CA LEU A 97 -4.90 -7.75 -1.89
C LEU A 97 -3.88 -6.63 -2.01
N MET A 98 -2.78 -6.88 -2.68
CA MET A 98 -1.79 -5.87 -2.96
C MET A 98 -1.14 -6.09 -4.31
N GLY A 99 -0.71 -5.02 -4.93
CA GLY A 99 0.03 -5.07 -6.16
C GLY A 99 0.77 -3.77 -6.41
N GLY A 100 1.82 -3.86 -7.21
CA GLY A 100 2.63 -2.69 -7.51
C GLY A 100 3.85 -3.02 -8.36
N GLU A 101 4.62 -1.99 -8.64
CA GLU A 101 5.89 -2.09 -9.34
C GLU A 101 6.99 -1.44 -8.51
N PHE A 102 8.18 -1.96 -8.63
CA PHE A 102 9.35 -1.43 -7.97
C PHE A 102 10.56 -1.38 -8.89
N ASN A 103 11.39 -0.38 -8.66
CA ASN A 103 12.70 -0.24 -9.26
C ASN A 103 13.65 0.17 -8.14
N VAL A 104 14.44 -0.78 -7.70
CA VAL A 104 15.26 -0.66 -6.50
C VAL A 104 16.73 -0.96 -6.82
N SER A 105 17.62 -0.08 -6.33
CA SER A 105 19.06 -0.20 -6.47
C SER A 105 19.73 0.34 -5.20
N GLY A 106 20.72 -0.36 -4.67
CA GLY A 106 21.52 0.13 -3.54
C GLY A 106 20.80 0.23 -2.19
N VAL A 107 19.68 -0.44 -2.00
CA VAL A 107 18.90 -0.40 -0.75
C VAL A 107 18.95 -1.75 -0.05
N ASP A 108 19.24 -1.74 1.25
CA ASP A 108 19.15 -2.94 2.09
C ASP A 108 17.71 -3.09 2.61
N PHE A 109 17.02 -4.15 2.21
CA PHE A 109 15.70 -4.46 2.75
C PHE A 109 15.82 -5.17 4.09
N PRO A 110 14.98 -4.81 5.09
CA PRO A 110 14.91 -5.57 6.32
C PRO A 110 14.50 -7.03 6.02
N PHE A 111 14.94 -7.97 6.86
CA PHE A 111 14.70 -9.42 6.75
C PHE A 111 15.45 -10.18 5.64
N GLY A 112 16.53 -9.63 5.08
CA GLY A 112 17.37 -10.36 4.12
C GLY A 112 16.73 -10.66 2.76
N LEU A 113 15.60 -10.03 2.48
CA LEU A 113 14.78 -10.24 1.27
C LEU A 113 15.42 -9.70 0.02
N LEU A 114 16.56 -9.83 -0.34
CA LEU A 114 17.35 -9.36 -1.48
C LEU A 114 18.74 -8.84 -1.00
N SER A 115 19.42 -9.61 -0.15
CA SER A 115 20.70 -9.22 0.49
C SER A 115 21.88 -8.93 -0.46
N THR A 116 21.71 -9.07 -1.78
CA THR A 116 22.80 -8.90 -2.78
C THR A 116 22.69 -7.58 -3.56
N GLN A 117 22.10 -6.53 -2.98
CA GLN A 117 21.68 -5.35 -3.77
C GLN A 117 22.69 -4.22 -3.90
N LYS A 118 23.82 -4.25 -3.20
CA LYS A 118 24.77 -3.13 -3.23
C LYS A 118 25.30 -2.77 -4.63
N ASN A 119 25.26 -3.75 -5.59
CA ASN A 119 25.82 -3.54 -6.93
C ASN A 119 24.86 -3.89 -8.07
N HIS A 120 23.57 -4.09 -7.80
CA HIS A 120 22.63 -4.52 -8.82
C HIS A 120 21.32 -3.73 -8.72
N ARG A 121 20.68 -3.49 -9.87
CA ARG A 121 19.34 -2.92 -9.96
C ARG A 121 18.32 -4.03 -10.18
N TYR A 122 17.22 -3.95 -9.44
CA TYR A 122 16.07 -4.84 -9.56
C TYR A 122 14.84 -4.04 -9.99
N GLU A 123 14.27 -4.43 -11.10
CA GLU A 123 13.01 -3.90 -11.59
C GLU A 123 12.01 -5.03 -11.66
N GLY A 124 10.79 -4.80 -11.20
CA GLY A 124 9.78 -5.83 -11.23
C GLY A 124 8.42 -5.37 -10.76
N TRP A 125 7.53 -6.33 -10.71
CA TRP A 125 6.20 -6.16 -10.16
C TRP A 125 5.90 -7.26 -9.15
N PHE A 126 4.97 -6.98 -8.29
CA PHE A 126 4.47 -7.94 -7.32
C PHE A 126 2.95 -7.90 -7.28
N VAL A 127 2.37 -9.04 -6.95
CA VAL A 127 0.95 -9.19 -6.65
C VAL A 127 0.81 -10.23 -5.56
N GLY A 128 -0.08 -9.96 -4.62
CA GLY A 128 -0.29 -10.85 -3.51
C GLY A 128 -1.53 -10.50 -2.72
N GLY A 129 -1.64 -11.12 -1.57
CA GLY A 129 -2.73 -10.88 -0.65
C GLY A 129 -2.50 -11.55 0.69
N GLY A 130 -3.30 -11.17 1.64
CA GLY A 130 -3.15 -11.68 3.00
C GLY A 130 -4.29 -11.29 3.92
N VAL A 131 -4.07 -11.55 5.17
CA VAL A 131 -4.96 -11.16 6.26
C VAL A 131 -4.27 -10.11 7.12
N SER A 132 -5.05 -9.22 7.68
CA SER A 132 -4.56 -8.15 8.55
C SER A 132 -5.38 -8.09 9.82
N GLY A 133 -4.80 -7.53 10.85
CA GLY A 133 -5.48 -7.20 12.09
C GLY A 133 -4.95 -5.89 12.63
N GLY A 134 -5.79 -5.15 13.32
CA GLY A 134 -5.39 -3.88 13.87
C GLY A 134 -6.36 -3.32 14.89
N TYR A 135 -5.97 -2.19 15.41
CA TYR A 135 -6.79 -1.44 16.36
C TYR A 135 -6.82 0.03 16.00
N GLN A 136 -7.99 0.63 16.08
CA GLN A 136 -8.21 2.05 15.84
C GLN A 136 -8.71 2.74 17.11
N TRP A 137 -8.00 3.81 17.48
CA TRP A 137 -8.33 4.67 18.64
C TRP A 137 -8.99 5.95 18.14
N PRO A 138 -10.26 6.22 18.48
CA PRO A 138 -10.84 7.55 18.29
C PRO A 138 -10.13 8.56 19.21
N LEU A 139 -9.47 9.55 18.62
CA LEU A 139 -8.81 10.63 19.36
C LEU A 139 -9.73 11.81 19.57
N SER A 140 -10.59 12.07 18.57
CA SER A 140 -11.58 13.14 18.62
C SER A 140 -12.75 12.80 17.69
N ARG A 141 -13.68 13.74 17.52
CA ARG A 141 -14.87 13.54 16.67
C ARG A 141 -14.54 13.15 15.21
N HIS A 142 -13.43 13.65 14.69
CA HIS A 142 -13.02 13.41 13.30
C HIS A 142 -11.66 12.72 13.16
N TRP A 143 -10.84 12.69 14.21
CA TRP A 143 -9.48 12.18 14.14
C TRP A 143 -9.34 10.85 14.86
N ASN A 144 -8.80 9.86 14.17
CA ASN A 144 -8.48 8.56 14.72
C ASN A 144 -7.01 8.21 14.43
N LEU A 145 -6.44 7.39 15.29
CA LEU A 145 -5.14 6.75 15.09
C LEU A 145 -5.36 5.25 14.89
N GLU A 146 -4.64 4.64 13.97
CA GLU A 146 -4.74 3.21 13.69
C GLU A 146 -3.36 2.58 13.67
N THR A 147 -3.24 1.39 14.29
CA THR A 147 -2.13 0.48 14.03
C THR A 147 -2.67 -0.80 13.42
N SER A 148 -1.97 -1.30 12.40
CA SER A 148 -2.31 -2.58 11.79
C SER A 148 -1.09 -3.33 11.29
N LEU A 149 -1.17 -4.66 11.36
CA LEU A 149 -0.20 -5.60 10.82
C LEU A 149 -0.91 -6.61 9.94
N GLY A 150 -0.26 -7.06 8.89
CA GLY A 150 -0.78 -8.06 7.99
C GLY A 150 0.27 -9.09 7.61
N LEU A 151 -0.19 -10.31 7.45
CA LEU A 151 0.60 -11.45 6.97
C LEU A 151 -0.03 -11.95 5.67
N GLY A 152 0.80 -12.35 4.73
CA GLY A 152 0.29 -12.78 3.44
C GLY A 152 1.33 -13.45 2.57
N TYR A 153 0.95 -13.63 1.34
CA TYR A 153 1.76 -14.26 0.31
C TYR A 153 1.82 -13.36 -0.91
N ASP A 154 3.04 -13.12 -1.39
CA ASP A 154 3.31 -12.30 -2.57
C ASP A 154 4.08 -13.09 -3.62
N PHE A 155 3.61 -13.01 -4.86
CA PHE A 155 4.34 -13.40 -6.04
C PHE A 155 5.07 -12.20 -6.60
N ILE A 156 6.40 -12.30 -6.69
CA ILE A 156 7.29 -11.21 -7.11
C ILE A 156 8.04 -11.67 -8.37
N LYS A 157 7.88 -10.94 -9.46
CA LYS A 157 8.65 -11.13 -10.69
C LYS A 157 9.60 -9.97 -10.87
N TYR A 158 10.87 -10.27 -11.12
CA TYR A 158 11.89 -9.24 -11.24
C TYR A 158 12.95 -9.54 -12.30
N ASP A 159 13.49 -8.48 -12.85
CA ASP A 159 14.64 -8.47 -13.73
C ASP A 159 15.85 -7.89 -12.98
N LYS A 160 16.99 -8.57 -13.06
CA LYS A 160 18.25 -8.17 -12.45
C LYS A 160 19.17 -7.55 -13.50
N TYR A 161 19.74 -6.37 -13.18
CA TYR A 161 20.69 -5.65 -14.03
C TYR A 161 22.04 -5.50 -13.34
N LYS A 162 23.13 -5.49 -14.14
CA LYS A 162 24.52 -5.45 -13.63
C LYS A 162 24.91 -4.10 -13.00
N CYS A 163 24.24 -3.02 -13.38
CA CYS A 163 24.59 -1.65 -12.96
C CYS A 163 23.35 -0.90 -12.49
N GLY A 164 23.50 0.04 -11.55
CA GLY A 164 22.42 0.86 -11.02
C GLY A 164 21.75 1.78 -12.05
N THR A 165 22.50 2.26 -13.05
CA THR A 165 22.02 3.27 -14.01
C THR A 165 21.89 2.75 -15.43
N CYS A 166 22.81 1.88 -15.89
CA CYS A 166 22.81 1.30 -17.23
C CYS A 166 23.46 -0.07 -17.18
N GLY A 167 22.88 -1.05 -17.82
CA GLY A 167 23.48 -2.39 -17.84
C GLY A 167 22.61 -3.38 -18.60
N ARG A 168 23.27 -4.40 -19.14
CA ARG A 168 22.59 -5.52 -19.78
C ARG A 168 21.79 -6.30 -18.71
N ARG A 169 20.54 -6.67 -19.02
CA ARG A 169 19.76 -7.58 -18.20
C ARG A 169 20.51 -8.90 -17.99
N LEU A 170 20.77 -9.26 -16.75
CA LEU A 170 21.50 -10.46 -16.39
C LEU A 170 20.58 -11.68 -16.26
N LYS A 171 19.42 -11.50 -15.64
CA LYS A 171 18.49 -12.60 -15.36
C LYS A 171 17.07 -12.06 -15.15
N SER A 172 16.09 -12.77 -15.69
CA SER A 172 14.69 -12.66 -15.28
C SER A 172 14.38 -13.82 -14.34
N SER A 173 13.74 -13.54 -13.20
CA SER A 173 13.40 -14.55 -12.20
C SER A 173 12.11 -14.18 -11.49
N HIS A 174 11.56 -15.13 -10.75
CA HIS A 174 10.46 -14.90 -9.85
C HIS A 174 10.78 -15.50 -8.48
N THR A 175 10.14 -14.98 -7.47
CA THR A 175 10.21 -15.52 -6.12
C THR A 175 8.85 -15.40 -5.44
N ASN A 176 8.62 -16.31 -4.53
CA ASN A 176 7.44 -16.34 -3.69
C ASN A 176 7.86 -15.89 -2.29
N TYR A 177 7.09 -15.00 -1.71
CA TYR A 177 7.33 -14.49 -0.37
C TYR A 177 6.13 -14.79 0.52
N PHE A 178 6.40 -15.35 1.69
CA PHE A 178 5.41 -15.51 2.75
C PHE A 178 5.91 -14.81 4.01
N GLY A 179 5.13 -13.86 4.53
CA GLY A 179 5.53 -13.10 5.70
C GLY A 179 4.71 -11.82 5.90
N PRO A 180 5.23 -10.84 6.64
CA PRO A 180 4.58 -9.55 6.80
C PRO A 180 4.41 -8.82 5.46
N THR A 181 3.16 -8.60 5.05
CA THR A 181 2.80 -7.90 3.80
C THR A 181 2.30 -6.49 4.06
N LYS A 182 1.92 -6.19 5.29
CA LYS A 182 1.39 -4.89 5.68
C LYS A 182 1.86 -4.50 7.07
N ALA A 183 2.28 -3.24 7.22
CA ALA A 183 2.47 -2.58 8.50
C ALA A 183 1.99 -1.14 8.37
N ALA A 184 1.17 -0.68 9.29
CA ALA A 184 0.67 0.68 9.26
C ALA A 184 0.57 1.28 10.66
N LEU A 185 0.99 2.54 10.74
CA LEU A 185 0.64 3.49 11.79
C LEU A 185 0.02 4.69 11.07
N SER A 186 -1.31 4.79 11.12
CA SER A 186 -2.05 5.71 10.27
C SER A 186 -2.81 6.75 11.06
N LEU A 187 -2.76 7.98 10.60
CA LEU A 187 -3.68 9.04 11.00
C LEU A 187 -4.88 9.04 10.05
N ILE A 188 -6.07 9.13 10.62
CA ILE A 188 -7.34 8.98 9.91
C ILE A 188 -8.21 10.18 10.20
N TYR A 189 -8.81 10.74 9.16
CA TYR A 189 -9.83 11.77 9.27
C TYR A 189 -11.17 11.20 8.78
N VAL A 190 -12.16 11.15 9.68
CA VAL A 190 -13.52 10.69 9.40
C VAL A 190 -14.36 11.91 9.03
N LEU A 191 -14.97 11.85 7.87
CA LEU A 191 -15.80 12.92 7.30
C LEU A 191 -17.20 12.96 7.93
#